data_166d7a176178d4e0e96bc02b3270f803
#
_entry.id   166d7a176178d4e0e96bc02b3270f803
#
_cell.length_a   1.000
_cell.length_b   1.000
_cell.length_c   1.000
_cell.angle_alpha   90.00
_cell.angle_beta   90.00
_cell.angle_gamma   90.00
#
_symmetry.space_group_name_H-M   'P 1'
#
loop_
_entity.id
_entity.type
_entity.pdbx_description
1 polymer ?
#
loop_
_entity_poly.entity_id
_entity_poly.type
_entity_poly.pdbx_seq_one_letter_code
_entity_poly.pdbx_strand_id
1 'polypeptide(L)'
;MKKSKYYQLLNGTWKFYFVDSYKNLPANITDPAISTADWADIKVPGNWEVQGHGVAIYTNHGYEFQPRNPQPPTLPEANPVGVYRRDIDIPADWDGRDIYLHLAGAKSGVYVYINGQEVGYSEDSKNSAEFLINKFVKPGKNVLTLKIYRWSTGSYLECQDFWRISGIERDVFLYSQPKAALKDFRVTSTLDDTYKDGIFKLGVDLRNNGSTAGNMTLVYELLDANGKVVATGEKATNVAAGETRTVSFDQTLPDVKTWSSEAPNLYKLVMTVKENGKVNEIIPFNVGFRRIEIKPTEQLARNGKPYVCLFINGQPLKLKGVNIHEHNPATGHYMTEELMRKDFELMKQHNLNTVRLCHYPQDRRFYELCDEYGLYVYDEANIESHGMYYDLAKGGTLGNNPEWLKAHMDRTINMFERNKNYPSLTFWSLGNEAGNGYNFYQTYLWVKNADKDIMNRPVNYERAQWEWNSDMYVPAISGCRLAGGNGQTRQ
;
A
#
# COMPACT_ATOMS: atom_id res chain seq x y z
N MET A 1 -6.53 16.24 3.20
CA MET A 1 -7.64 15.46 3.76
C MET A 1 -8.00 15.93 5.18
N LYS A 2 -7.07 15.96 6.14
CA LYS A 2 -7.34 16.30 7.58
C LYS A 2 -8.06 17.65 7.85
N LYS A 3 -8.11 18.58 6.89
CA LYS A 3 -8.85 19.86 7.01
C LYS A 3 -10.24 19.84 6.36
N SER A 4 -10.64 18.74 5.74
CA SER A 4 -11.96 18.61 5.12
C SER A 4 -13.04 18.36 6.18
N LYS A 5 -14.18 19.02 6.07
CA LYS A 5 -15.35 18.72 6.90
C LYS A 5 -15.97 17.34 6.58
N TYR A 6 -15.54 16.72 5.49
CA TYR A 6 -15.94 15.39 5.05
C TYR A 6 -14.94 14.30 5.45
N TYR A 7 -14.13 14.56 6.46
CA TYR A 7 -13.14 13.62 7.02
C TYR A 7 -13.18 13.66 8.54
N GLN A 8 -13.20 12.50 9.16
CA GLN A 8 -13.22 12.34 10.62
C GLN A 8 -12.21 11.28 11.04
N LEU A 9 -11.12 11.69 11.68
CA LEU A 9 -10.13 10.78 12.24
C LEU A 9 -10.70 10.09 13.48
N LEU A 10 -10.60 8.76 13.53
CA LEU A 10 -11.07 7.94 14.64
C LEU A 10 -9.94 7.45 15.55
N ASN A 11 -8.71 7.91 15.36
CA ASN A 11 -7.59 7.61 16.25
C ASN A 11 -7.86 8.09 17.69
N GLY A 12 -7.16 7.50 18.64
CA GLY A 12 -7.26 7.88 20.04
C GLY A 12 -7.56 6.69 20.96
N THR A 13 -8.29 6.94 22.04
CA THR A 13 -8.65 5.89 23.00
C THR A 13 -9.94 5.20 22.59
N TRP A 14 -9.93 3.87 22.55
CA TRP A 14 -11.09 3.02 22.28
C TRP A 14 -11.32 2.09 23.46
N LYS A 15 -12.54 1.57 23.61
CA LYS A 15 -12.83 0.47 24.52
C LYS A 15 -12.35 -0.84 23.90
N PHE A 16 -11.77 -1.72 24.73
CA PHE A 16 -11.09 -2.93 24.29
C PHE A 16 -11.41 -4.12 25.19
N TYR A 17 -11.83 -5.24 24.58
CA TYR A 17 -12.07 -6.50 25.23
C TYR A 17 -11.19 -7.58 24.61
N PHE A 18 -10.34 -8.22 25.42
CA PHE A 18 -9.39 -9.22 24.96
C PHE A 18 -9.74 -10.60 25.50
N VAL A 19 -9.61 -11.62 24.64
CA VAL A 19 -9.69 -13.03 25.02
C VAL A 19 -8.57 -13.82 24.37
N ASP A 20 -8.01 -14.81 25.09
CA ASP A 20 -6.96 -15.69 24.58
C ASP A 20 -7.47 -16.72 23.55
N SER A 21 -8.76 -16.91 23.46
CA SER A 21 -9.41 -17.80 22.50
C SER A 21 -10.75 -17.22 22.07
N TYR A 22 -11.03 -17.25 20.77
CA TYR A 22 -12.33 -16.84 20.24
C TYR A 22 -13.51 -17.59 20.85
N LYS A 23 -13.28 -18.82 21.37
CA LYS A 23 -14.30 -19.63 22.06
C LYS A 23 -14.80 -18.98 23.35
N ASN A 24 -14.02 -18.07 23.92
CA ASN A 24 -14.34 -17.34 25.15
C ASN A 24 -15.07 -16.01 24.89
N LEU A 25 -15.31 -15.66 23.62
CA LEU A 25 -16.07 -14.46 23.30
C LEU A 25 -17.53 -14.59 23.71
N PRO A 26 -18.12 -13.59 24.41
CA PRO A 26 -19.56 -13.53 24.62
C PRO A 26 -20.30 -13.53 23.27
N ALA A 27 -21.35 -14.33 23.16
CA ALA A 27 -22.12 -14.45 21.91
C ALA A 27 -22.71 -13.11 21.42
N ASN A 28 -23.00 -12.19 22.35
CA ASN A 28 -23.55 -10.87 22.09
C ASN A 28 -22.50 -9.75 22.05
N ILE A 29 -21.21 -10.06 21.90
CA ILE A 29 -20.12 -9.08 22.01
C ILE A 29 -20.23 -7.91 21.02
N THR A 30 -20.94 -8.09 19.91
CA THR A 30 -21.18 -7.05 18.89
C THR A 30 -22.46 -6.26 19.09
N ASP A 31 -23.29 -6.65 20.07
CA ASP A 31 -24.53 -5.94 20.40
C ASP A 31 -24.19 -4.50 20.86
N PRO A 32 -24.74 -3.46 20.23
CA PRO A 32 -24.51 -2.07 20.63
C PRO A 32 -24.97 -1.75 22.07
N ALA A 33 -25.90 -2.54 22.62
CA ALA A 33 -26.42 -2.34 23.96
C ALA A 33 -25.53 -2.93 25.06
N ILE A 34 -24.53 -3.74 24.74
CA ILE A 34 -23.64 -4.33 25.75
C ILE A 34 -22.85 -3.23 26.47
N SER A 35 -22.81 -3.32 27.81
CA SER A 35 -21.99 -2.40 28.61
C SER A 35 -20.51 -2.61 28.33
N THR A 36 -19.80 -1.51 28.13
CA THR A 36 -18.32 -1.49 27.99
C THR A 36 -17.64 -0.89 29.22
N ALA A 37 -18.35 -0.76 30.34
CA ALA A 37 -17.83 -0.14 31.57
C ALA A 37 -16.61 -0.88 32.12
N ASP A 38 -16.60 -2.21 32.03
CA ASP A 38 -15.51 -3.08 32.49
C ASP A 38 -14.45 -3.38 31.41
N TRP A 39 -14.59 -2.80 30.21
CA TRP A 39 -13.61 -2.97 29.15
C TRP A 39 -12.39 -2.09 29.40
N ALA A 40 -11.21 -2.59 29.02
CA ALA A 40 -9.99 -1.79 29.06
C ALA A 40 -10.05 -0.63 28.07
N ASP A 41 -9.19 0.35 28.27
CA ASP A 41 -8.91 1.40 27.29
C ASP A 41 -7.64 1.03 26.51
N ILE A 42 -7.69 1.19 25.18
CA ILE A 42 -6.55 0.93 24.29
C ILE A 42 -6.32 2.12 23.35
N LYS A 43 -5.06 2.39 23.04
CA LYS A 43 -4.69 3.39 22.04
C LYS A 43 -4.78 2.82 20.62
N VAL A 44 -5.40 3.58 19.72
CA VAL A 44 -5.51 3.30 18.29
C VAL A 44 -4.92 4.49 17.52
N PRO A 45 -3.95 4.30 16.60
CA PRO A 45 -3.25 3.04 16.31
C PRO A 45 -2.37 2.53 17.45
N GLY A 46 -2.09 1.21 17.42
CA GLY A 46 -1.19 0.54 18.34
C GLY A 46 -1.46 -0.95 18.40
N ASN A 47 -0.42 -1.72 18.65
CA ASN A 47 -0.55 -3.16 18.85
C ASN A 47 -0.98 -3.44 20.29
N TRP A 48 -1.82 -4.44 20.49
CA TRP A 48 -2.33 -4.75 21.84
C TRP A 48 -1.27 -5.39 22.74
N GLU A 49 -0.27 -6.11 22.18
CA GLU A 49 0.79 -6.74 22.95
C GLU A 49 1.71 -5.71 23.63
N VAL A 50 1.99 -4.59 22.97
CA VAL A 50 2.77 -3.50 23.58
C VAL A 50 1.94 -2.65 24.56
N GLN A 51 0.64 -2.91 24.64
CA GLN A 51 -0.28 -2.26 25.58
C GLN A 51 -0.76 -3.20 26.69
N GLY A 52 -0.09 -4.37 26.86
CA GLY A 52 -0.31 -5.27 28.00
C GLY A 52 -1.34 -6.37 27.76
N HIS A 53 -1.74 -6.63 26.54
CA HIS A 53 -2.70 -7.69 26.19
C HIS A 53 -2.04 -8.77 25.34
N GLY A 54 -2.06 -10.02 25.79
CA GLY A 54 -1.39 -11.13 25.09
C GLY A 54 0.13 -11.07 25.21
N VAL A 55 0.83 -11.78 24.33
CA VAL A 55 2.29 -11.93 24.36
C VAL A 55 2.86 -11.64 22.99
N ALA A 56 3.82 -10.72 22.90
CA ALA A 56 4.58 -10.47 21.68
C ALA A 56 5.47 -11.68 21.38
N ILE A 57 5.46 -12.14 20.13
CA ILE A 57 6.26 -13.26 19.66
C ILE A 57 7.19 -12.76 18.58
N TYR A 58 8.48 -13.06 18.69
CA TYR A 58 9.43 -12.91 17.59
C TYR A 58 9.74 -14.26 16.98
N THR A 59 9.70 -14.36 15.67
CA THR A 59 10.19 -15.51 14.93
C THR A 59 10.81 -15.08 13.61
N ASN A 60 11.94 -15.68 13.29
CA ASN A 60 12.67 -15.47 12.05
C ASN A 60 11.93 -16.13 10.87
N HIS A 61 11.66 -17.42 10.98
CA HIS A 61 10.95 -18.16 9.94
C HIS A 61 9.92 -19.10 10.56
N GLY A 62 8.99 -19.56 9.75
CA GLY A 62 7.92 -20.42 10.19
C GLY A 62 6.75 -19.65 10.79
N TYR A 63 5.68 -20.35 10.99
CA TYR A 63 4.45 -19.80 11.56
C TYR A 63 4.45 -20.04 13.06
N GLU A 64 4.39 -18.96 13.85
CA GLU A 64 4.39 -19.02 15.32
C GLU A 64 3.22 -19.85 15.87
N PHE A 65 2.12 -19.93 15.13
CA PHE A 65 0.93 -20.71 15.47
C PHE A 65 0.97 -22.16 14.97
N GLN A 66 1.83 -22.48 13.99
CA GLN A 66 2.09 -23.83 13.46
C GLN A 66 3.57 -24.00 13.09
N PRO A 67 4.47 -24.03 14.09
CA PRO A 67 5.91 -23.99 13.83
C PRO A 67 6.47 -25.29 13.21
N ARG A 68 5.69 -26.36 13.25
CA ARG A 68 6.05 -27.65 12.66
C ARG A 68 4.95 -28.13 11.73
N ASN A 69 5.34 -28.51 10.51
CA ASN A 69 4.43 -29.07 9.50
C ASN A 69 3.14 -28.23 9.32
N PRO A 70 3.27 -26.97 8.87
CA PRO A 70 2.12 -26.07 8.69
C PRO A 70 1.13 -26.66 7.69
N GLN A 71 -0.16 -26.52 8.00
CA GLN A 71 -1.27 -27.09 7.21
C GLN A 71 -2.23 -25.95 6.79
N PRO A 72 -1.84 -25.06 5.84
CA PRO A 72 -2.74 -24.02 5.37
C PRO A 72 -4.02 -24.64 4.75
N PRO A 73 -5.20 -24.09 5.00
CA PRO A 73 -5.49 -22.84 5.75
C PRO A 73 -5.86 -23.05 7.22
N THR A 74 -5.51 -24.16 7.84
CA THR A 74 -5.91 -24.52 9.22
C THR A 74 -5.34 -23.55 10.25
N LEU A 75 -6.18 -23.03 11.12
CA LEU A 75 -5.81 -22.13 12.22
C LEU A 75 -5.89 -22.84 13.57
N PRO A 76 -5.14 -22.40 14.58
CA PRO A 76 -5.21 -22.98 15.92
C PRO A 76 -6.58 -22.72 16.56
N GLU A 77 -7.04 -23.68 17.37
CA GLU A 77 -8.28 -23.51 18.14
C GLU A 77 -8.20 -22.38 19.17
N ALA A 78 -7.04 -22.21 19.80
CA ALA A 78 -6.77 -21.10 20.71
C ALA A 78 -6.25 -19.90 19.91
N ASN A 79 -7.14 -19.19 19.24
CA ASN A 79 -6.83 -17.99 18.47
C ASN A 79 -7.29 -16.75 19.25
N PRO A 80 -6.39 -15.90 19.74
CA PRO A 80 -6.74 -14.70 20.50
C PRO A 80 -7.53 -13.70 19.66
N VAL A 81 -8.42 -12.97 20.34
CA VAL A 81 -9.26 -11.95 19.70
C VAL A 81 -9.26 -10.68 20.54
N GLY A 82 -9.03 -9.55 19.87
CA GLY A 82 -9.26 -8.22 20.41
C GLY A 82 -10.53 -7.60 19.82
N VAL A 83 -11.44 -7.17 20.69
CA VAL A 83 -12.67 -6.48 20.28
C VAL A 83 -12.53 -5.01 20.65
N TYR A 84 -12.53 -4.17 19.63
CA TYR A 84 -12.45 -2.71 19.75
C TYR A 84 -13.83 -2.10 19.60
N ARG A 85 -14.17 -1.14 20.44
CA ARG A 85 -15.46 -0.43 20.35
C ARG A 85 -15.27 1.06 20.50
N ARG A 86 -16.00 1.81 19.67
CA ARG A 86 -16.06 3.26 19.72
C ARG A 86 -17.40 3.77 19.23
N ASP A 87 -17.90 4.82 19.89
CA ASP A 87 -19.00 5.62 19.36
C ASP A 87 -18.46 6.48 18.21
N ILE A 88 -19.20 6.53 17.12
CA ILE A 88 -18.94 7.38 15.97
C ILE A 88 -20.15 8.27 15.71
N ASP A 89 -19.92 9.49 15.27
CA ASP A 89 -20.98 10.44 14.94
C ASP A 89 -20.99 10.71 13.45
N ILE A 90 -22.14 10.52 12.80
CA ILE A 90 -22.30 10.80 11.37
C ILE A 90 -22.95 12.19 11.24
N PRO A 91 -22.20 13.19 10.72
CA PRO A 91 -22.73 14.54 10.56
C PRO A 91 -23.96 14.57 9.64
N ALA A 92 -24.95 15.38 9.99
CA ALA A 92 -26.17 15.50 9.19
C ALA A 92 -25.91 16.01 7.76
N ASP A 93 -24.86 16.80 7.54
CA ASP A 93 -24.46 17.29 6.21
C ASP A 93 -23.73 16.24 5.35
N TRP A 94 -23.58 15.02 5.85
CA TRP A 94 -23.15 13.86 5.08
C TRP A 94 -24.31 13.10 4.44
N ASP A 95 -25.55 13.49 4.71
CA ASP A 95 -26.73 12.91 4.07
C ASP A 95 -26.67 13.04 2.55
N GLY A 96 -27.11 12.00 1.85
CA GLY A 96 -27.03 11.90 0.38
C GLY A 96 -25.65 11.66 -0.20
N ARG A 97 -24.60 11.53 0.63
CA ARG A 97 -23.23 11.24 0.20
C ARG A 97 -22.90 9.75 0.40
N ASP A 98 -21.83 9.29 -0.24
CA ASP A 98 -21.24 7.97 0.06
C ASP A 98 -20.33 8.11 1.28
N ILE A 99 -20.57 7.28 2.28
CA ILE A 99 -19.83 7.32 3.55
C ILE A 99 -18.99 6.06 3.65
N TYR A 100 -17.69 6.24 3.89
CA TYR A 100 -16.73 5.16 3.96
C TYR A 100 -16.07 5.10 5.34
N LEU A 101 -15.91 3.88 5.86
CA LEU A 101 -14.98 3.55 6.92
C LEU A 101 -13.69 3.06 6.28
N HIS A 102 -12.55 3.64 6.66
CA HIS A 102 -11.24 3.28 6.18
C HIS A 102 -10.36 2.82 7.33
N LEU A 103 -9.86 1.59 7.23
CA LEU A 103 -8.84 1.01 8.09
C LEU A 103 -7.53 0.97 7.29
N ALA A 104 -6.55 1.81 7.64
CA ALA A 104 -5.31 1.89 6.86
C ALA A 104 -4.37 0.68 7.06
N GLY A 105 -4.57 -0.08 8.14
CA GLY A 105 -3.87 -1.35 8.41
C GLY A 105 -4.36 -1.96 9.72
N ALA A 106 -4.72 -3.25 9.67
CA ALA A 106 -5.18 -4.01 10.85
C ALA A 106 -4.73 -5.47 10.75
N LYS A 107 -4.03 -5.97 11.77
CA LYS A 107 -3.44 -7.31 11.81
C LYS A 107 -4.17 -8.21 12.81
N SER A 108 -4.67 -9.39 12.40
CA SER A 108 -4.62 -9.94 11.06
C SER A 108 -6.00 -9.94 10.39
N GLY A 109 -6.95 -10.74 10.84
CA GLY A 109 -8.30 -10.81 10.28
C GLY A 109 -9.26 -9.90 11.03
N VAL A 110 -9.84 -8.90 10.37
CA VAL A 110 -10.76 -7.94 10.97
C VAL A 110 -12.19 -8.10 10.44
N TYR A 111 -13.13 -8.29 11.35
CA TYR A 111 -14.56 -8.17 11.09
C TYR A 111 -15.05 -6.80 11.57
N VAL A 112 -15.81 -6.13 10.74
CA VAL A 112 -16.37 -4.81 10.99
C VAL A 112 -17.85 -4.92 11.28
N TYR A 113 -18.31 -4.32 12.39
CA TYR A 113 -19.74 -4.23 12.76
C TYR A 113 -20.09 -2.77 13.02
N ILE A 114 -21.26 -2.36 12.56
CA ILE A 114 -21.85 -1.07 12.89
C ILE A 114 -23.27 -1.31 13.43
N ASN A 115 -23.57 -0.77 14.61
CA ASN A 115 -24.84 -0.96 15.29
C ASN A 115 -25.23 -2.45 15.42
N GLY A 116 -24.24 -3.33 15.62
CA GLY A 116 -24.43 -4.77 15.75
C GLY A 116 -24.57 -5.53 14.43
N GLN A 117 -24.65 -4.85 13.30
CA GLN A 117 -24.73 -5.47 11.97
C GLN A 117 -23.34 -5.65 11.37
N GLU A 118 -23.06 -6.83 10.81
CA GLU A 118 -21.80 -7.09 10.12
C GLU A 118 -21.75 -6.32 8.80
N VAL A 119 -20.68 -5.55 8.63
CA VAL A 119 -20.39 -4.72 7.44
C VAL A 119 -19.51 -5.47 6.46
N GLY A 120 -18.48 -6.17 6.96
CA GLY A 120 -17.54 -6.89 6.13
C GLY A 120 -16.31 -7.39 6.87
N TYR A 121 -15.38 -7.95 6.10
CA TYR A 121 -14.16 -8.61 6.55
C TYR A 121 -12.95 -8.24 5.70
N SER A 122 -11.75 -8.22 6.30
CA SER A 122 -10.46 -8.09 5.61
C SER A 122 -9.37 -8.86 6.34
N GLU A 123 -8.36 -9.37 5.61
CA GLU A 123 -7.23 -10.10 6.17
C GLU A 123 -5.87 -9.78 5.53
N ASP A 124 -5.75 -8.69 4.78
CA ASP A 124 -4.46 -8.11 4.36
C ASP A 124 -4.07 -7.01 5.34
N SER A 125 -3.11 -7.29 6.21
CA SER A 125 -2.78 -6.42 7.34
C SER A 125 -2.13 -5.10 6.94
N LYS A 126 -1.52 -5.02 5.76
CA LYS A 126 -0.65 -3.91 5.34
C LYS A 126 -1.20 -3.10 4.17
N ASN A 127 -2.30 -3.52 3.59
CA ASN A 127 -3.11 -2.70 2.68
C ASN A 127 -4.39 -2.22 3.39
N SER A 128 -4.94 -1.13 2.88
CA SER A 128 -6.14 -0.56 3.48
C SER A 128 -7.37 -1.43 3.20
N ALA A 129 -8.25 -1.53 4.19
CA ALA A 129 -9.59 -2.05 4.02
C ALA A 129 -10.60 -0.90 4.06
N GLU A 130 -11.48 -0.84 3.06
CA GLU A 130 -12.45 0.25 2.93
C GLU A 130 -13.86 -0.30 2.74
N PHE A 131 -14.80 0.25 3.49
CA PHE A 131 -16.17 -0.22 3.54
C PHE A 131 -17.16 0.92 3.28
N LEU A 132 -18.05 0.77 2.32
CA LEU A 132 -19.20 1.66 2.13
C LEU A 132 -20.24 1.36 3.19
N ILE A 133 -20.46 2.30 4.10
CA ILE A 133 -21.23 2.05 5.32
C ILE A 133 -22.65 2.67 5.35
N ASN A 134 -23.09 3.29 4.28
CA ASN A 134 -24.38 3.98 4.23
C ASN A 134 -25.58 3.14 4.74
N LYS A 135 -25.58 1.82 4.48
CA LYS A 135 -26.68 0.92 4.88
C LYS A 135 -26.72 0.62 6.37
N PHE A 136 -25.63 0.91 7.08
CA PHE A 136 -25.40 0.49 8.48
C PHE A 136 -25.44 1.66 9.45
N VAL A 137 -25.32 2.90 8.95
CA VAL A 137 -25.28 4.12 9.77
C VAL A 137 -26.56 4.92 9.67
N LYS A 138 -26.81 5.71 10.71
CA LYS A 138 -27.81 6.78 10.74
C LYS A 138 -27.14 8.11 11.10
N PRO A 139 -27.73 9.25 10.76
CA PRO A 139 -27.27 10.55 11.26
C PRO A 139 -27.14 10.55 12.79
N GLY A 140 -26.10 11.20 13.31
CA GLY A 140 -25.78 11.21 14.73
C GLY A 140 -25.06 9.96 15.19
N LYS A 141 -25.32 9.54 16.42
CA LYS A 141 -24.57 8.47 17.10
C LYS A 141 -24.81 7.08 16.53
N ASN A 142 -23.69 6.38 16.29
CA ASN A 142 -23.61 4.98 15.91
C ASN A 142 -22.51 4.29 16.73
N VAL A 143 -22.56 2.97 16.82
CA VAL A 143 -21.55 2.16 17.51
C VAL A 143 -20.75 1.36 16.49
N LEU A 144 -19.45 1.65 16.41
CA LEU A 144 -18.50 0.88 15.62
C LEU A 144 -17.83 -0.17 16.51
N THR A 145 -17.85 -1.43 16.06
CA THR A 145 -17.16 -2.54 16.72
C THR A 145 -16.27 -3.25 15.69
N LEU A 146 -15.00 -3.40 16.02
CA LEU A 146 -14.04 -4.17 15.23
C LEU A 146 -13.65 -5.41 16.03
N LYS A 147 -13.78 -6.59 15.44
CA LYS A 147 -13.35 -7.85 16.02
C LYS A 147 -12.13 -8.33 15.24
N ILE A 148 -10.96 -8.32 15.86
CA ILE A 148 -9.69 -8.65 15.22
C ILE A 148 -9.17 -9.97 15.80
N TYR A 149 -8.98 -10.94 14.91
CA TYR A 149 -8.34 -12.22 15.23
C TYR A 149 -6.82 -12.08 15.08
N ARG A 150 -6.07 -12.65 16.03
CA ARG A 150 -4.61 -12.64 15.97
C ARG A 150 -4.11 -13.33 14.70
N TRP A 151 -4.73 -14.44 14.33
CA TRP A 151 -4.40 -15.19 13.13
C TRP A 151 -5.62 -15.36 12.22
N SER A 152 -5.36 -15.27 10.93
CA SER A 152 -6.31 -15.50 9.84
C SER A 152 -5.65 -16.37 8.77
N THR A 153 -6.37 -16.75 7.73
CA THR A 153 -5.76 -17.42 6.58
C THR A 153 -4.71 -16.53 5.92
N GLY A 154 -4.89 -15.20 5.94
CA GLY A 154 -3.90 -14.23 5.50
C GLY A 154 -2.55 -14.30 6.24
N SER A 155 -2.55 -14.79 7.49
CA SER A 155 -1.31 -14.96 8.27
C SER A 155 -0.32 -15.94 7.65
N TYR A 156 -0.78 -16.86 6.79
CA TYR A 156 0.09 -17.75 6.03
C TYR A 156 0.90 -17.01 4.94
N LEU A 157 0.46 -15.85 4.51
CA LEU A 157 1.18 -14.96 3.58
C LEU A 157 1.90 -13.81 4.28
N GLU A 158 1.87 -13.76 5.62
CA GLU A 158 2.47 -12.68 6.42
C GLU A 158 3.48 -13.24 7.43
N CYS A 159 4.33 -14.15 6.94
CA CYS A 159 5.34 -14.86 7.74
C CYS A 159 6.69 -14.13 7.77
N GLN A 160 6.66 -12.78 7.84
CA GLN A 160 7.88 -11.98 7.82
C GLN A 160 8.79 -12.28 9.01
N ASP A 161 10.11 -12.22 8.81
CA ASP A 161 11.13 -12.27 9.88
C ASP A 161 11.01 -11.02 10.74
N PHE A 162 10.07 -11.05 11.68
CA PHE A 162 9.69 -9.87 12.43
C PHE A 162 8.86 -10.21 13.68
N TRP A 163 8.57 -9.20 14.50
CA TRP A 163 7.64 -9.30 15.60
C TRP A 163 6.23 -9.65 15.15
N ARG A 164 5.64 -10.69 15.75
CA ARG A 164 4.26 -11.11 15.53
C ARG A 164 3.38 -10.45 16.59
N ILE A 165 2.95 -9.25 16.28
CA ILE A 165 2.06 -8.45 17.12
C ILE A 165 0.85 -8.02 16.30
N SER A 166 -0.25 -7.71 16.98
CA SER A 166 -1.58 -7.62 16.38
C SER A 166 -2.30 -6.33 16.77
N GLY A 167 -3.35 -5.99 16.07
CA GLY A 167 -4.17 -4.84 16.37
C GLY A 167 -4.31 -3.88 15.20
N ILE A 168 -4.66 -2.65 15.50
CA ILE A 168 -4.85 -1.59 14.49
C ILE A 168 -3.54 -0.81 14.37
N GLU A 169 -2.81 -1.03 13.28
CA GLU A 169 -1.43 -0.56 13.13
C GLU A 169 -1.33 0.83 12.49
N ARG A 170 -2.39 1.32 11.87
CA ARG A 170 -2.42 2.61 11.15
C ARG A 170 -3.73 3.34 11.39
N ASP A 171 -3.88 4.53 10.81
CA ASP A 171 -5.04 5.39 10.99
C ASP A 171 -6.36 4.69 10.68
N VAL A 172 -7.38 5.01 11.48
CA VAL A 172 -8.78 4.69 11.22
C VAL A 172 -9.54 5.98 11.04
N PHE A 173 -10.33 6.08 9.98
CA PHE A 173 -11.10 7.29 9.72
C PHE A 173 -12.38 7.04 8.93
N LEU A 174 -13.31 7.95 9.07
CA LEU A 174 -14.46 8.08 8.18
C LEU A 174 -14.20 9.19 7.18
N TYR A 175 -14.73 9.02 5.99
CA TYR A 175 -14.82 10.12 5.03
C TYR A 175 -16.09 9.97 4.20
N SER A 176 -16.53 11.09 3.62
CA SER A 176 -17.66 11.03 2.70
C SER A 176 -17.33 11.71 1.38
N GLN A 177 -17.81 11.11 0.29
CA GLN A 177 -17.72 11.65 -1.06
C GLN A 177 -19.11 11.96 -1.62
N PRO A 178 -19.24 12.95 -2.52
CA PRO A 178 -20.48 13.12 -3.27
C PRO A 178 -20.74 11.88 -4.15
N LYS A 179 -21.99 11.70 -4.58
CA LYS A 179 -22.35 10.60 -5.48
C LYS A 179 -21.61 10.69 -6.82
N ALA A 180 -21.44 11.91 -7.34
CA ALA A 180 -20.60 12.19 -8.51
C ALA A 180 -19.21 12.62 -8.05
N ALA A 181 -18.22 11.75 -8.17
CA ALA A 181 -16.91 11.90 -7.56
C ALA A 181 -15.78 11.33 -8.42
N LEU A 182 -14.54 11.70 -8.08
CA LEU A 182 -13.35 11.03 -8.58
C LEU A 182 -13.21 9.68 -7.87
N LYS A 183 -13.14 8.60 -8.66
CA LYS A 183 -12.94 7.24 -8.16
C LYS A 183 -11.47 6.89 -8.04
N ASP A 184 -10.69 7.15 -9.09
CA ASP A 184 -9.27 6.84 -9.18
C ASP A 184 -8.59 7.72 -10.22
N PHE A 185 -7.26 7.79 -10.20
CA PHE A 185 -6.49 8.48 -11.23
C PHE A 185 -5.14 7.82 -11.46
N ARG A 186 -4.58 8.06 -12.64
CA ARG A 186 -3.25 7.60 -13.06
C ARG A 186 -2.46 8.77 -13.61
N VAL A 187 -1.23 8.93 -13.14
CA VAL A 187 -0.29 9.95 -13.60
C VAL A 187 0.90 9.30 -14.26
N THR A 188 1.14 9.65 -15.53
CA THR A 188 2.44 9.46 -16.18
C THR A 188 3.18 10.78 -16.12
N SER A 189 4.38 10.77 -15.53
CA SER A 189 5.26 11.94 -15.44
C SER A 189 6.70 11.51 -15.75
N THR A 190 6.93 11.23 -17.03
CA THR A 190 8.24 10.77 -17.53
C THR A 190 8.90 11.85 -18.38
N LEU A 191 10.04 11.53 -18.96
CA LEU A 191 10.82 12.44 -19.78
C LEU A 191 10.91 11.93 -21.23
N ASP A 192 11.08 12.83 -22.15
CA ASP A 192 11.41 12.55 -23.54
C ASP A 192 12.79 11.89 -23.69
N ASP A 193 13.20 11.55 -24.91
CA ASP A 193 14.51 10.91 -25.18
C ASP A 193 15.70 11.84 -24.94
N THR A 194 15.48 13.15 -24.82
CA THR A 194 16.52 14.14 -24.49
C THR A 194 16.64 14.38 -22.97
N TYR A 195 15.76 13.79 -22.17
CA TYR A 195 15.67 13.96 -20.71
C TYR A 195 15.42 15.41 -20.25
N LYS A 196 14.84 16.25 -21.11
CA LYS A 196 14.56 17.67 -20.86
C LYS A 196 13.07 17.95 -20.75
N ASP A 197 12.30 17.46 -21.71
CA ASP A 197 10.87 17.74 -21.78
C ASP A 197 10.08 16.69 -21.02
N GLY A 198 9.12 17.14 -20.24
CA GLY A 198 8.25 16.27 -19.45
C GLY A 198 7.07 15.76 -20.28
N ILE A 199 6.87 14.46 -20.30
CA ILE A 199 5.68 13.83 -20.85
C ILE A 199 4.71 13.65 -19.69
N PHE A 200 3.61 14.40 -19.71
CA PHE A 200 2.57 14.37 -18.69
C PHE A 200 1.29 13.77 -19.25
N LYS A 201 0.83 12.67 -18.65
CA LYS A 201 -0.49 12.10 -18.94
C LYS A 201 -1.27 11.96 -17.66
N LEU A 202 -2.54 12.31 -17.69
CA LEU A 202 -3.46 12.18 -16.58
C LEU A 202 -4.72 11.46 -17.03
N GLY A 203 -4.99 10.28 -16.49
CA GLY A 203 -6.24 9.56 -16.64
C GLY A 203 -7.02 9.60 -15.33
N VAL A 204 -8.26 10.04 -15.35
CA VAL A 204 -9.11 10.15 -14.16
C VAL A 204 -10.41 9.40 -14.39
N ASP A 205 -10.73 8.49 -13.49
CA ASP A 205 -11.98 7.75 -13.46
C ASP A 205 -13.00 8.52 -12.63
N LEU A 206 -14.00 9.08 -13.29
CA LEU A 206 -15.14 9.75 -12.67
C LEU A 206 -16.29 8.76 -12.52
N ARG A 207 -16.80 8.59 -11.32
CA ARG A 207 -17.97 7.72 -11.05
C ARG A 207 -19.21 8.54 -10.72
N ASN A 208 -20.37 7.96 -11.00
CA ASN A 208 -21.66 8.49 -10.59
C ASN A 208 -22.47 7.40 -9.87
N ASN A 209 -22.50 7.45 -8.55
CA ASN A 209 -23.31 6.57 -7.70
C ASN A 209 -24.71 7.15 -7.42
N GLY A 210 -25.11 8.21 -8.13
CA GLY A 210 -26.45 8.79 -8.08
C GLY A 210 -27.47 7.95 -8.84
N SER A 211 -28.74 8.35 -8.76
CA SER A 211 -29.87 7.70 -9.44
C SER A 211 -30.13 8.24 -10.86
N THR A 212 -29.49 9.34 -11.23
CA THR A 212 -29.64 9.99 -12.55
C THR A 212 -28.29 10.27 -13.17
N ALA A 213 -28.24 10.42 -14.48
CA ALA A 213 -27.02 10.85 -15.16
C ALA A 213 -26.59 12.23 -14.68
N GLY A 214 -25.28 12.42 -14.51
CA GLY A 214 -24.66 13.68 -14.07
C GLY A 214 -23.72 14.26 -15.11
N ASN A 215 -23.79 15.59 -15.34
CA ASN A 215 -22.79 16.30 -16.13
C ASN A 215 -21.62 16.67 -15.23
N MET A 216 -20.51 15.97 -15.42
CA MET A 216 -19.30 16.16 -14.64
C MET A 216 -18.25 16.90 -15.47
N THR A 217 -17.53 17.79 -14.85
CA THR A 217 -16.37 18.47 -15.45
C THR A 217 -15.15 18.24 -14.59
N LEU A 218 -14.09 17.73 -15.19
CA LEU A 218 -12.78 17.62 -14.58
C LEU A 218 -11.90 18.77 -15.05
N VAL A 219 -11.37 19.53 -14.10
CA VAL A 219 -10.32 20.54 -14.33
C VAL A 219 -9.06 20.06 -13.63
N TYR A 220 -7.90 20.16 -14.28
CA TYR A 220 -6.64 20.03 -13.59
C TYR A 220 -5.74 21.24 -13.79
N GLU A 221 -4.93 21.50 -12.78
CA GLU A 221 -3.83 22.46 -12.81
C GLU A 221 -2.58 21.75 -12.29
N LEU A 222 -1.47 21.91 -13.00
CA LEU A 222 -0.14 21.47 -12.56
C LEU A 222 0.66 22.73 -12.23
N LEU A 223 1.08 22.84 -10.98
CA LEU A 223 1.81 24.02 -10.48
C LEU A 223 3.28 23.64 -10.19
N ASP A 224 4.19 24.54 -10.52
CA ASP A 224 5.60 24.42 -10.12
C ASP A 224 5.81 24.74 -8.62
N ALA A 225 7.05 24.66 -8.15
CA ALA A 225 7.40 24.95 -6.76
C ALA A 225 7.09 26.39 -6.31
N ASN A 226 6.94 27.33 -7.25
CA ASN A 226 6.59 28.71 -6.97
C ASN A 226 5.08 28.97 -7.02
N GLY A 227 4.28 27.92 -7.26
CA GLY A 227 2.82 28.03 -7.40
C GLY A 227 2.35 28.57 -8.77
N LYS A 228 3.25 28.64 -9.76
CA LYS A 228 2.87 29.02 -11.13
C LYS A 228 2.26 27.80 -11.84
N VAL A 229 1.12 28.01 -12.47
CA VAL A 229 0.49 26.99 -13.33
C VAL A 229 1.34 26.79 -14.58
N VAL A 230 1.83 25.58 -14.77
CA VAL A 230 2.66 25.17 -15.94
C VAL A 230 1.89 24.32 -16.94
N ALA A 231 0.78 23.71 -16.50
CA ALA A 231 -0.16 23.01 -17.36
C ALA A 231 -1.57 23.06 -16.77
N THR A 232 -2.57 23.05 -17.63
CA THR A 232 -3.98 22.99 -17.22
C THR A 232 -4.80 22.31 -18.31
N GLY A 233 -5.94 21.80 -17.94
CA GLY A 233 -6.92 21.25 -18.88
C GLY A 233 -8.28 21.11 -18.24
N GLU A 234 -9.31 21.18 -19.08
CA GLU A 234 -10.70 21.00 -18.68
C GLU A 234 -11.43 20.11 -19.68
N LYS A 235 -12.17 19.13 -19.18
CA LYS A 235 -13.05 18.26 -19.98
C LYS A 235 -14.35 18.00 -19.26
N ALA A 236 -15.44 18.16 -19.96
CA ALA A 236 -16.78 17.78 -19.52
C ALA A 236 -17.15 16.39 -20.06
N THR A 237 -17.89 15.63 -19.27
CA THR A 237 -18.45 14.34 -19.67
C THR A 237 -19.78 14.09 -18.96
N ASN A 238 -20.66 13.35 -19.62
CA ASN A 238 -21.87 12.85 -18.98
C ASN A 238 -21.61 11.44 -18.46
N VAL A 239 -21.87 11.20 -17.20
CA VAL A 239 -21.70 9.88 -16.56
C VAL A 239 -23.07 9.37 -16.14
N ALA A 240 -23.50 8.25 -16.72
CA ALA A 240 -24.79 7.66 -16.38
C ALA A 240 -24.84 7.16 -14.92
N ALA A 241 -26.04 6.98 -14.39
CA ALA A 241 -26.23 6.44 -13.05
C ALA A 241 -25.58 5.06 -12.89
N GLY A 242 -24.77 4.87 -11.85
CA GLY A 242 -24.04 3.65 -11.57
C GLY A 242 -22.80 3.42 -12.44
N GLU A 243 -22.46 4.32 -13.35
CA GLU A 243 -21.29 4.17 -14.24
C GLU A 243 -20.04 4.88 -13.75
N THR A 244 -18.93 4.48 -14.36
CA THR A 244 -17.61 5.14 -14.25
C THR A 244 -17.12 5.48 -15.66
N ARG A 245 -16.61 6.70 -15.85
CA ARG A 245 -15.98 7.14 -17.12
C ARG A 245 -14.59 7.66 -16.90
N THR A 246 -13.66 7.27 -17.76
CA THR A 246 -12.30 7.80 -17.78
C THR A 246 -12.23 9.06 -18.63
N VAL A 247 -11.65 10.12 -18.07
CA VAL A 247 -11.28 11.37 -18.75
C VAL A 247 -9.76 11.46 -18.76
N SER A 248 -9.18 11.72 -19.94
CA SER A 248 -7.71 11.70 -20.10
C SER A 248 -7.20 13.00 -20.71
N PHE A 249 -5.97 13.38 -20.28
CA PHE A 249 -5.19 14.48 -20.80
C PHE A 249 -3.79 14.00 -21.14
N ASP A 250 -3.17 14.61 -22.16
CA ASP A 250 -1.80 14.31 -22.60
C ASP A 250 -1.14 15.64 -23.02
N GLN A 251 0.01 15.96 -22.43
CA GLN A 251 0.74 17.19 -22.71
C GLN A 251 2.26 16.95 -22.61
N THR A 252 3.02 17.59 -23.49
CA THR A 252 4.48 17.72 -23.36
C THR A 252 4.79 19.10 -22.75
N LEU A 253 5.61 19.10 -21.71
CA LEU A 253 5.99 20.30 -20.97
C LEU A 253 7.48 20.58 -21.22
N PRO A 254 7.82 21.74 -21.78
CA PRO A 254 9.22 22.03 -22.09
C PRO A 254 10.03 22.26 -20.81
N ASP A 255 11.26 21.78 -20.81
CA ASP A 255 12.32 22.06 -19.84
C ASP A 255 11.87 21.90 -18.36
N VAL A 256 11.30 20.71 -18.04
CA VAL A 256 10.82 20.44 -16.68
C VAL A 256 11.98 20.22 -15.71
N LYS A 257 11.80 20.61 -14.45
CA LYS A 257 12.71 20.24 -13.36
C LYS A 257 12.49 18.78 -13.01
N THR A 258 13.49 17.95 -13.25
CA THR A 258 13.41 16.51 -13.01
C THR A 258 13.45 16.18 -11.53
N TRP A 259 12.78 15.09 -11.14
CA TRP A 259 12.85 14.52 -9.82
C TRP A 259 13.97 13.46 -9.76
N SER A 260 14.80 13.53 -8.73
CA SER A 260 15.79 12.51 -8.38
C SER A 260 16.09 12.54 -6.88
N SER A 261 16.88 11.59 -6.39
CA SER A 261 17.31 11.59 -4.99
C SER A 261 18.13 12.84 -4.62
N GLU A 262 18.90 13.37 -5.56
CA GLU A 262 19.75 14.55 -5.35
C GLU A 262 18.96 15.86 -5.52
N ALA A 263 17.92 15.85 -6.35
CA ALA A 263 17.08 17.00 -6.62
C ALA A 263 15.60 16.57 -6.68
N PRO A 264 14.93 16.44 -5.53
CA PRO A 264 13.55 15.96 -5.45
C PRO A 264 12.54 17.06 -5.82
N ASN A 265 12.62 17.55 -7.06
CA ASN A 265 11.73 18.59 -7.55
C ASN A 265 10.31 18.04 -7.73
N LEU A 266 9.36 18.64 -7.06
CA LEU A 266 7.94 18.26 -7.12
C LEU A 266 7.08 19.36 -7.71
N TYR A 267 6.11 18.95 -8.48
CA TYR A 267 4.99 19.76 -8.96
C TYR A 267 3.75 19.41 -8.17
N LYS A 268 2.82 20.35 -8.04
CA LYS A 268 1.54 20.12 -7.40
C LYS A 268 0.45 19.98 -8.46
N LEU A 269 -0.07 18.77 -8.62
CA LEU A 269 -1.28 18.50 -9.38
C LEU A 269 -2.49 18.83 -8.49
N VAL A 270 -3.41 19.63 -8.99
CA VAL A 270 -4.70 19.92 -8.36
C VAL A 270 -5.80 19.51 -9.33
N MET A 271 -6.59 18.52 -8.95
CA MET A 271 -7.75 18.06 -9.70
C MET A 271 -9.03 18.57 -9.06
N THR A 272 -9.87 19.27 -9.85
CA THR A 272 -11.15 19.79 -9.40
C THR A 272 -12.28 19.09 -10.16
N VAL A 273 -13.13 18.40 -9.44
CA VAL A 273 -14.35 17.79 -9.99
C VAL A 273 -15.53 18.68 -9.74
N LYS A 274 -16.23 19.03 -10.81
CA LYS A 274 -17.48 19.82 -10.77
C LYS A 274 -18.64 18.94 -11.25
N GLU A 275 -19.81 19.17 -10.69
CA GLU A 275 -21.07 18.63 -11.16
C GLU A 275 -22.05 19.75 -11.40
N ASN A 276 -22.59 19.84 -12.61
CA ASN A 276 -23.47 20.93 -13.05
C ASN A 276 -22.89 22.33 -12.74
N GLY A 277 -21.57 22.50 -12.91
CA GLY A 277 -20.82 23.74 -12.65
C GLY A 277 -20.44 23.99 -11.19
N LYS A 278 -20.94 23.20 -10.24
CA LYS A 278 -20.61 23.32 -8.81
C LYS A 278 -19.41 22.42 -8.46
N VAL A 279 -18.45 22.96 -7.72
CA VAL A 279 -17.30 22.16 -7.22
C VAL A 279 -17.75 21.15 -6.19
N ASN A 280 -17.47 19.87 -6.47
CA ASN A 280 -17.72 18.74 -5.59
C ASN A 280 -16.48 18.33 -4.80
N GLU A 281 -15.33 18.27 -5.46
CA GLU A 281 -14.07 17.81 -4.85
C GLU A 281 -12.88 18.60 -5.39
N ILE A 282 -11.85 18.75 -4.55
CA ILE A 282 -10.53 19.26 -4.92
C ILE A 282 -9.50 18.28 -4.35
N ILE A 283 -8.71 17.67 -5.22
CA ILE A 283 -7.76 16.62 -4.87
C ILE A 283 -6.34 17.05 -5.27
N PRO A 284 -5.48 17.41 -4.30
CA PRO A 284 -4.07 17.69 -4.57
C PRO A 284 -3.25 16.40 -4.57
N PHE A 285 -2.22 16.36 -5.43
CA PHE A 285 -1.24 15.29 -5.46
C PHE A 285 0.14 15.82 -5.87
N ASN A 286 1.24 15.17 -5.43
CA ASN A 286 2.58 15.53 -5.85
C ASN A 286 2.98 14.76 -7.10
N VAL A 287 3.61 15.45 -8.07
CA VAL A 287 4.09 14.87 -9.32
C VAL A 287 5.58 15.17 -9.46
N GLY A 288 6.35 14.17 -9.87
CA GLY A 288 7.79 14.34 -10.15
C GLY A 288 8.14 13.75 -11.51
N PHE A 289 8.75 14.53 -12.37
CA PHE A 289 9.17 14.07 -13.69
C PHE A 289 10.49 13.30 -13.59
N ARG A 290 10.47 12.01 -13.93
CA ARG A 290 11.65 11.15 -13.96
C ARG A 290 11.45 10.04 -14.98
N ARG A 291 12.56 9.56 -15.51
CA ARG A 291 12.59 8.40 -16.41
C ARG A 291 13.53 7.34 -15.85
N ILE A 292 12.99 6.16 -15.66
CA ILE A 292 13.71 5.00 -15.11
C ILE A 292 13.87 3.99 -16.22
N GLU A 293 15.12 3.51 -16.44
CA GLU A 293 15.44 2.60 -17.53
C GLU A 293 16.45 1.55 -17.07
N ILE A 294 16.27 0.33 -17.55
CA ILE A 294 17.31 -0.71 -17.51
C ILE A 294 17.85 -0.84 -18.91
N LYS A 295 19.13 -0.48 -19.11
CA LYS A 295 19.75 -0.48 -20.44
C LYS A 295 21.23 -0.80 -20.39
N PRO A 296 21.81 -1.24 -21.54
CA PRO A 296 23.24 -1.47 -21.64
C PRO A 296 24.02 -0.18 -21.48
N THR A 297 25.21 -0.30 -20.86
CA THR A 297 26.22 0.77 -20.77
C THR A 297 27.21 0.69 -21.95
N GLU A 298 27.97 1.76 -22.15
CA GLU A 298 29.09 1.73 -23.10
C GLU A 298 30.25 0.86 -22.59
N GLN A 299 30.35 0.67 -21.28
CA GLN A 299 31.39 -0.16 -20.66
C GLN A 299 31.12 -1.64 -20.91
N LEU A 300 32.15 -2.34 -21.36
CA LEU A 300 32.08 -3.78 -21.61
C LEU A 300 32.62 -4.58 -20.42
N ALA A 301 31.95 -5.68 -20.15
CA ALA A 301 32.42 -6.69 -19.22
C ALA A 301 33.57 -7.53 -19.85
N ARG A 302 34.22 -8.36 -19.03
CA ARG A 302 35.36 -9.19 -19.49
C ARG A 302 35.01 -10.14 -20.65
N ASN A 303 33.74 -10.49 -20.79
CA ASN A 303 33.25 -11.34 -21.90
C ASN A 303 32.88 -10.56 -23.17
N GLY A 304 33.21 -9.26 -23.24
CA GLY A 304 32.92 -8.39 -24.37
C GLY A 304 31.50 -7.91 -24.52
N LYS A 305 30.61 -8.27 -23.59
CA LYS A 305 29.20 -7.78 -23.56
C LYS A 305 29.09 -6.51 -22.72
N PRO A 306 28.21 -5.56 -23.07
CA PRO A 306 27.94 -4.39 -22.23
C PRO A 306 27.37 -4.80 -20.88
N TYR A 307 27.71 -4.04 -19.84
CA TYR A 307 26.96 -4.13 -18.59
C TYR A 307 25.57 -3.59 -18.82
N VAL A 308 24.56 -4.22 -18.17
CA VAL A 308 23.19 -3.72 -18.12
C VAL A 308 22.98 -3.12 -16.75
N CYS A 309 22.62 -1.84 -16.70
CA CYS A 309 22.49 -1.08 -15.46
C CYS A 309 21.17 -0.33 -15.43
N LEU A 310 20.83 0.10 -14.21
CA LEU A 310 19.73 1.01 -13.97
C LEU A 310 20.16 2.45 -14.26
N PHE A 311 19.27 3.20 -14.90
CA PHE A 311 19.44 4.62 -15.20
C PHE A 311 18.27 5.41 -14.64
N ILE A 312 18.55 6.62 -14.18
CA ILE A 312 17.56 7.64 -13.84
C ILE A 312 17.87 8.92 -14.62
N ASN A 313 16.89 9.45 -15.34
CA ASN A 313 17.04 10.67 -16.14
C ASN A 313 18.30 10.65 -17.05
N GLY A 314 18.57 9.50 -17.66
CA GLY A 314 19.72 9.30 -18.53
C GLY A 314 21.07 9.07 -17.84
N GLN A 315 21.14 9.11 -16.51
CA GLN A 315 22.37 8.89 -15.75
C GLN A 315 22.38 7.52 -15.08
N PRO A 316 23.50 6.80 -15.06
CA PRO A 316 23.61 5.52 -14.33
C PRO A 316 23.29 5.72 -12.85
N LEU A 317 22.42 4.88 -12.33
CA LEU A 317 22.01 4.94 -10.93
C LEU A 317 22.63 3.80 -10.12
N LYS A 318 23.35 4.15 -9.05
CA LYS A 318 23.78 3.22 -8.03
C LYS A 318 22.85 3.34 -6.81
N LEU A 319 22.16 2.26 -6.51
CA LEU A 319 21.31 2.18 -5.31
C LEU A 319 22.19 2.05 -4.05
N LYS A 320 22.02 2.94 -3.11
CA LYS A 320 22.63 2.92 -1.78
C LYS A 320 21.48 2.95 -0.79
N GLY A 321 21.08 1.78 -0.31
CA GLY A 321 19.83 1.68 0.41
C GLY A 321 19.88 0.77 1.62
N VAL A 322 18.78 0.79 2.36
CA VAL A 322 18.50 -0.07 3.51
C VAL A 322 17.13 -0.71 3.36
N ASN A 323 16.95 -1.84 4.07
CA ASN A 323 15.63 -2.38 4.31
C ASN A 323 15.01 -1.70 5.52
N ILE A 324 13.70 -1.46 5.51
CA ILE A 324 13.01 -0.82 6.63
C ILE A 324 11.68 -1.52 6.94
N HIS A 325 11.49 -1.86 8.21
CA HIS A 325 10.21 -2.28 8.78
C HIS A 325 9.50 -1.09 9.46
N GLU A 326 8.18 -1.13 9.53
CA GLU A 326 7.41 -0.31 10.46
C GLU A 326 7.58 -0.86 11.88
N HIS A 327 8.50 -0.30 12.64
CA HIS A 327 8.74 -0.76 14.01
C HIS A 327 9.34 0.32 14.90
N ASN A 328 8.77 0.41 16.11
CA ASN A 328 9.30 1.20 17.19
C ASN A 328 9.08 0.45 18.51
N PRO A 329 10.08 0.40 19.42
CA PRO A 329 9.96 -0.32 20.70
C PRO A 329 8.78 0.12 21.58
N ALA A 330 8.38 1.38 21.49
CA ALA A 330 7.31 1.95 22.32
C ALA A 330 5.91 1.79 21.69
N THR A 331 5.81 1.75 20.36
CA THR A 331 4.52 1.81 19.63
C THR A 331 4.21 0.55 18.82
N GLY A 332 5.14 -0.42 18.79
CA GLY A 332 5.02 -1.62 17.97
C GLY A 332 5.16 -1.29 16.48
N HIS A 333 4.19 -1.70 15.68
CA HIS A 333 4.19 -1.45 14.22
C HIS A 333 3.61 -0.08 13.83
N TYR A 334 3.18 0.71 14.79
CA TYR A 334 2.71 2.07 14.51
C TYR A 334 3.87 3.05 14.43
N MET A 335 4.04 3.70 13.27
CA MET A 335 5.04 4.72 13.03
C MET A 335 4.40 6.09 12.95
N THR A 336 4.80 7.01 13.82
CA THR A 336 4.39 8.42 13.72
C THR A 336 5.17 9.14 12.62
N GLU A 337 4.62 10.24 12.07
CA GLU A 337 5.34 11.05 11.08
C GLU A 337 6.68 11.56 11.62
N GLU A 338 6.77 11.88 12.92
CA GLU A 338 8.01 12.31 13.57
C GLU A 338 9.09 11.23 13.51
N LEU A 339 8.72 9.97 13.81
CA LEU A 339 9.64 8.83 13.73
C LEU A 339 10.10 8.59 12.28
N MET A 340 9.18 8.64 11.31
CA MET A 340 9.51 8.50 9.89
C MET A 340 10.50 9.59 9.46
N ARG A 341 10.27 10.86 9.82
CA ARG A 341 11.16 11.98 9.46
C ARG A 341 12.56 11.79 10.05
N LYS A 342 12.65 11.33 11.28
CA LYS A 342 13.94 11.04 11.91
C LYS A 342 14.72 9.97 11.15
N ASP A 343 14.06 8.90 10.72
CA ASP A 343 14.68 7.85 9.91
C ASP A 343 15.17 8.41 8.56
N PHE A 344 14.37 9.24 7.88
CA PHE A 344 14.75 9.85 6.60
C PHE A 344 15.90 10.84 6.73
N GLU A 345 15.92 11.65 7.77
CA GLU A 345 17.04 12.55 8.06
C GLU A 345 18.35 11.78 8.27
N LEU A 346 18.30 10.67 9.04
CA LEU A 346 19.45 9.79 9.23
C LEU A 346 19.89 9.14 7.90
N MET A 347 18.96 8.65 7.09
CA MET A 347 19.29 8.09 5.77
C MET A 347 20.00 9.11 4.89
N LYS A 348 19.49 10.34 4.81
CA LYS A 348 20.11 11.41 3.99
C LYS A 348 21.49 11.82 4.55
N GLN A 349 21.65 11.92 5.86
CA GLN A 349 22.93 12.21 6.51
C GLN A 349 23.99 11.14 6.21
N HIS A 350 23.57 9.88 5.98
CA HIS A 350 24.45 8.76 5.62
C HIS A 350 24.54 8.50 4.11
N ASN A 351 24.10 9.43 3.28
CA ASN A 351 24.11 9.34 1.81
C ASN A 351 23.35 8.13 1.27
N LEU A 352 22.28 7.71 1.93
CA LEU A 352 21.36 6.71 1.40
C LEU A 352 20.37 7.38 0.44
N ASN A 353 20.09 6.70 -0.66
CA ASN A 353 19.18 7.19 -1.69
C ASN A 353 17.99 6.23 -1.95
N THR A 354 17.95 5.08 -1.28
CA THR A 354 16.96 4.03 -1.57
C THR A 354 16.48 3.39 -0.27
N VAL A 355 15.20 3.04 -0.24
CA VAL A 355 14.62 2.21 0.82
C VAL A 355 13.86 1.04 0.18
N ARG A 356 14.11 -0.18 0.67
CA ARG A 356 13.26 -1.33 0.40
C ARG A 356 12.29 -1.50 1.56
N LEU A 357 11.00 -1.56 1.22
CA LEU A 357 9.93 -1.73 2.18
C LEU A 357 9.79 -3.22 2.50
N CYS A 358 10.49 -3.68 3.50
CA CYS A 358 10.47 -5.08 3.89
C CYS A 358 9.37 -5.35 4.94
N HIS A 359 8.42 -6.27 4.70
CA HIS A 359 8.18 -6.94 3.43
C HIS A 359 6.71 -6.72 3.08
N TYR A 360 6.32 -5.44 2.98
CA TYR A 360 4.94 -4.98 2.80
C TYR A 360 4.88 -3.49 2.48
N PRO A 361 3.79 -3.01 1.87
CA PRO A 361 3.57 -1.57 1.68
C PRO A 361 3.48 -0.83 3.02
N GLN A 362 4.14 0.33 3.10
CA GLN A 362 4.18 1.18 4.29
C GLN A 362 2.94 2.09 4.38
N ASP A 363 2.86 2.91 5.44
CA ASP A 363 1.86 3.98 5.56
C ASP A 363 1.95 4.96 4.39
N ARG A 364 0.81 5.55 3.98
CA ARG A 364 0.76 6.51 2.88
C ARG A 364 1.71 7.69 3.07
N ARG A 365 1.83 8.19 4.32
CA ARG A 365 2.71 9.32 4.62
C ARG A 365 4.18 9.02 4.37
N PHE A 366 4.58 7.76 4.49
CA PHE A 366 5.94 7.32 4.18
C PHE A 366 6.32 7.61 2.72
N TYR A 367 5.44 7.29 1.77
CA TYR A 367 5.70 7.57 0.33
C TYR A 367 5.74 9.06 0.03
N GLU A 368 4.83 9.84 0.63
CA GLU A 368 4.84 11.30 0.50
C GLU A 368 6.17 11.88 1.02
N LEU A 369 6.70 11.36 2.11
CA LEU A 369 8.00 11.75 2.64
C LEU A 369 9.16 11.29 1.74
N CYS A 370 9.09 10.09 1.14
CA CYS A 370 10.06 9.65 0.15
C CYS A 370 10.10 10.58 -1.06
N ASP A 371 8.94 11.07 -1.52
CA ASP A 371 8.85 12.07 -2.59
C ASP A 371 9.55 13.39 -2.19
N GLU A 372 9.30 13.87 -0.96
CA GLU A 372 9.82 15.12 -0.42
C GLU A 372 11.34 15.05 -0.15
N TYR A 373 11.84 13.95 0.43
CA TYR A 373 13.25 13.78 0.80
C TYR A 373 14.13 13.26 -0.36
N GLY A 374 13.53 12.76 -1.42
CA GLY A 374 14.25 12.14 -2.54
C GLY A 374 14.82 10.78 -2.15
N LEU A 375 13.98 9.81 -1.88
CA LEU A 375 14.36 8.41 -1.68
C LEU A 375 13.68 7.54 -2.72
N TYR A 376 14.45 6.72 -3.44
CA TYR A 376 13.91 5.73 -4.35
C TYR A 376 13.25 4.61 -3.55
N VAL A 377 11.98 4.35 -3.82
CA VAL A 377 11.22 3.32 -3.13
C VAL A 377 11.21 2.02 -3.92
N TYR A 378 11.57 0.97 -3.23
CA TYR A 378 11.43 -0.41 -3.65
C TYR A 378 10.22 -0.98 -2.88
N ASP A 379 9.02 -0.90 -3.50
CA ASP A 379 7.76 -1.26 -2.87
C ASP A 379 7.49 -2.75 -3.00
N GLU A 380 7.08 -3.39 -1.90
CA GLU A 380 6.96 -4.84 -1.85
C GLU A 380 5.56 -5.28 -1.43
N ALA A 381 5.00 -6.24 -2.16
CA ALA A 381 3.71 -6.83 -1.82
C ALA A 381 3.79 -7.55 -0.47
N ASN A 382 2.71 -7.46 0.31
CA ASN A 382 2.60 -8.11 1.61
C ASN A 382 2.45 -9.64 1.47
N ILE A 383 3.52 -10.29 0.96
CA ILE A 383 3.58 -11.71 0.68
C ILE A 383 4.89 -12.27 1.17
N GLU A 384 4.82 -13.08 2.22
CA GLU A 384 5.91 -13.94 2.67
C GLU A 384 5.34 -15.24 3.25
N SER A 385 5.78 -16.37 2.72
CA SER A 385 5.37 -17.70 3.21
C SER A 385 6.59 -18.55 3.57
N HIS A 386 7.54 -17.96 4.29
CA HIS A 386 8.85 -18.53 4.60
C HIS A 386 8.76 -19.92 5.26
N GLY A 387 7.72 -20.16 6.06
CA GLY A 387 7.49 -21.48 6.68
C GLY A 387 7.24 -22.64 5.68
N MET A 388 6.97 -22.32 4.39
CA MET A 388 6.71 -23.29 3.32
C MET A 388 7.52 -23.05 2.04
N TYR A 389 8.49 -22.16 2.04
CA TYR A 389 9.02 -21.57 0.80
C TYR A 389 9.98 -22.43 -0.01
N TYR A 390 10.60 -23.43 0.58
CA TYR A 390 11.63 -24.25 -0.11
C TYR A 390 11.06 -25.43 -0.90
N ASP A 391 9.85 -25.84 -0.63
CA ASP A 391 9.21 -26.87 -1.45
C ASP A 391 8.60 -26.29 -2.70
N LEU A 392 9.32 -26.39 -3.82
CA LEU A 392 8.88 -25.86 -5.11
C LEU A 392 7.92 -26.81 -5.86
N ALA A 393 7.62 -28.01 -5.33
CA ALA A 393 6.63 -28.88 -5.91
C ALA A 393 5.24 -28.20 -5.88
N LYS A 394 4.38 -28.58 -6.85
CA LYS A 394 3.01 -28.04 -6.91
C LYS A 394 2.29 -28.28 -5.57
N GLY A 395 1.83 -27.20 -4.96
CA GLY A 395 1.18 -27.21 -3.65
C GLY A 395 2.12 -27.28 -2.45
N GLY A 396 3.42 -27.48 -2.65
CA GLY A 396 4.41 -27.51 -1.57
C GLY A 396 4.75 -26.10 -1.04
N THR A 397 4.68 -25.08 -1.89
CA THR A 397 4.74 -23.67 -1.50
C THR A 397 3.46 -22.96 -1.89
N LEU A 398 3.03 -21.96 -1.11
CA LEU A 398 1.83 -21.17 -1.42
C LEU A 398 1.99 -20.39 -2.73
N GLY A 399 3.22 -19.97 -3.06
CA GLY A 399 3.53 -19.30 -4.33
C GLY A 399 3.31 -20.17 -5.58
N ASN A 400 3.27 -21.49 -5.43
CA ASN A 400 3.01 -22.43 -6.51
C ASN A 400 1.69 -23.21 -6.34
N ASN A 401 0.84 -22.82 -5.41
CA ASN A 401 -0.48 -23.43 -5.20
C ASN A 401 -1.57 -22.50 -5.80
N PRO A 402 -2.23 -22.89 -6.93
CA PRO A 402 -3.24 -22.06 -7.58
C PRO A 402 -4.44 -21.69 -6.70
N GLU A 403 -4.75 -22.43 -5.64
CA GLU A 403 -5.82 -22.08 -4.70
C GLU A 403 -5.54 -20.76 -3.96
N TRP A 404 -4.25 -20.38 -3.84
CA TRP A 404 -3.79 -19.16 -3.23
C TRP A 404 -3.60 -18.00 -4.23
N LEU A 405 -3.90 -18.21 -5.52
CA LEU A 405 -3.73 -17.19 -6.56
C LEU A 405 -4.48 -15.91 -6.21
N LYS A 406 -5.75 -16.01 -5.79
CA LYS A 406 -6.58 -14.85 -5.47
C LYS A 406 -5.94 -14.00 -4.37
N ALA A 407 -5.41 -14.61 -3.33
CA ALA A 407 -4.76 -13.89 -2.23
C ALA A 407 -3.45 -13.21 -2.66
N HIS A 408 -2.64 -13.84 -3.52
CA HIS A 408 -1.44 -13.23 -4.09
C HIS A 408 -1.79 -12.04 -5.00
N MET A 409 -2.76 -12.24 -5.90
CA MET A 409 -3.22 -11.19 -6.81
C MET A 409 -3.81 -9.99 -6.04
N ASP A 410 -4.64 -10.23 -5.03
CA ASP A 410 -5.27 -9.18 -4.24
C ASP A 410 -4.23 -8.29 -3.58
N ARG A 411 -3.22 -8.87 -2.91
CA ARG A 411 -2.12 -8.15 -2.25
C ARG A 411 -1.28 -7.35 -3.24
N THR A 412 -0.96 -7.92 -4.39
CA THR A 412 -0.19 -7.27 -5.44
C THR A 412 -0.98 -6.13 -6.10
N ILE A 413 -2.26 -6.35 -6.41
CA ILE A 413 -3.13 -5.35 -7.02
C ILE A 413 -3.34 -4.18 -6.06
N ASN A 414 -3.64 -4.44 -4.79
CA ASN A 414 -3.86 -3.40 -3.79
C ASN A 414 -2.62 -2.54 -3.54
N MET A 415 -1.43 -3.15 -3.49
CA MET A 415 -0.16 -2.42 -3.45
C MET A 415 -0.03 -1.49 -4.65
N PHE A 416 -0.20 -2.04 -5.86
CA PHE A 416 -0.03 -1.29 -7.10
C PHE A 416 -1.03 -0.13 -7.21
N GLU A 417 -2.32 -0.42 -7.08
CA GLU A 417 -3.39 0.58 -7.26
C GLU A 417 -3.28 1.73 -6.25
N ARG A 418 -2.86 1.43 -5.02
CA ARG A 418 -2.63 2.43 -3.99
C ARG A 418 -1.43 3.32 -4.27
N ASN A 419 -0.33 2.76 -4.79
CA ASN A 419 0.97 3.43 -4.78
C ASN A 419 1.46 3.87 -6.18
N LYS A 420 0.79 3.48 -7.24
CA LYS A 420 1.21 3.68 -8.65
C LYS A 420 1.61 5.12 -9.04
N ASN A 421 1.09 6.14 -8.34
CA ASN A 421 1.28 7.53 -8.71
C ASN A 421 2.45 8.24 -7.99
N TYR A 422 3.07 7.63 -6.96
CA TYR A 422 4.15 8.28 -6.21
C TYR A 422 5.42 8.44 -7.04
N PRO A 423 6.00 9.67 -7.13
CA PRO A 423 7.27 9.91 -7.82
C PRO A 423 8.44 9.07 -7.32
N SER A 424 8.53 8.86 -6.02
CA SER A 424 9.59 8.07 -5.38
C SER A 424 9.58 6.60 -5.75
N LEU A 425 8.42 6.06 -6.13
CA LEU A 425 8.28 4.65 -6.46
C LEU A 425 9.06 4.28 -7.72
N THR A 426 10.08 3.44 -7.55
CA THR A 426 11.05 3.11 -8.57
C THR A 426 10.97 1.65 -9.01
N PHE A 427 10.65 0.74 -8.08
CA PHE A 427 10.56 -0.69 -8.32
C PHE A 427 9.32 -1.29 -7.71
N TRP A 428 8.81 -2.34 -8.35
CA TRP A 428 7.82 -3.23 -7.79
C TRP A 428 8.47 -4.53 -7.36
N SER A 429 8.18 -5.00 -6.16
CA SER A 429 8.58 -6.30 -5.65
C SER A 429 7.35 -7.17 -5.37
N LEU A 430 7.41 -8.42 -5.83
CA LEU A 430 6.26 -9.32 -5.73
C LEU A 430 6.12 -9.98 -4.36
N GLY A 431 7.13 -9.85 -3.50
CA GLY A 431 7.14 -10.41 -2.16
C GLY A 431 8.53 -10.85 -1.73
N ASN A 432 8.60 -11.46 -0.57
CA ASN A 432 9.80 -11.99 0.05
C ASN A 432 9.64 -13.48 0.35
N GLU A 433 10.71 -14.24 0.30
CA GLU A 433 10.89 -15.62 0.78
C GLU A 433 9.64 -16.53 0.77
N ALA A 434 8.98 -16.62 -0.40
CA ALA A 434 7.73 -17.34 -0.57
C ALA A 434 7.79 -18.46 -1.65
N GLY A 435 9.01 -18.93 -1.96
CA GLY A 435 9.22 -19.82 -3.09
C GLY A 435 9.01 -19.14 -4.43
N ASN A 436 8.76 -19.89 -5.48
CA ASN A 436 8.39 -19.37 -6.79
C ASN A 436 7.39 -20.31 -7.47
N GLY A 437 6.71 -19.83 -8.50
CA GLY A 437 5.81 -20.64 -9.29
C GLY A 437 4.61 -19.86 -9.82
N TYR A 438 3.53 -20.60 -10.05
CA TYR A 438 2.37 -20.13 -10.80
C TYR A 438 1.82 -18.77 -10.33
N ASN A 439 1.65 -18.57 -9.03
CA ASN A 439 1.06 -17.35 -8.49
C ASN A 439 1.97 -16.13 -8.73
N PHE A 440 3.29 -16.30 -8.58
CA PHE A 440 4.25 -15.23 -8.86
C PHE A 440 4.41 -14.94 -10.34
N TYR A 441 4.23 -15.94 -11.21
CA TYR A 441 4.16 -15.71 -12.67
C TYR A 441 2.95 -14.83 -13.03
N GLN A 442 1.79 -15.09 -12.43
CA GLN A 442 0.58 -14.31 -12.68
C GLN A 442 0.71 -12.88 -12.13
N THR A 443 1.23 -12.69 -10.92
CA THR A 443 1.44 -11.37 -10.34
C THR A 443 2.45 -10.54 -11.14
N TYR A 444 3.55 -11.17 -11.61
CA TYR A 444 4.52 -10.51 -12.49
C TYR A 444 3.87 -10.00 -13.78
N LEU A 445 3.20 -10.89 -14.50
CA LEU A 445 2.53 -10.55 -15.77
C LEU A 445 1.50 -9.44 -15.57
N TRP A 446 0.76 -9.49 -14.48
CA TRP A 446 -0.24 -8.48 -14.16
C TRP A 446 0.40 -7.11 -13.93
N VAL A 447 1.42 -7.01 -13.08
CA VAL A 447 2.12 -5.73 -12.78
C VAL A 447 2.77 -5.16 -14.05
N LYS A 448 3.47 -6.01 -14.83
CA LYS A 448 4.06 -5.57 -16.09
C LYS A 448 3.04 -5.01 -17.06
N ASN A 449 1.86 -5.64 -17.16
CA ASN A 449 0.79 -5.13 -18.01
C ASN A 449 0.15 -3.86 -17.44
N ALA A 450 -0.05 -3.77 -16.13
CA ALA A 450 -0.69 -2.62 -15.48
C ALA A 450 0.17 -1.35 -15.55
N ASP A 451 1.50 -1.48 -15.42
CA ASP A 451 2.44 -0.34 -15.37
C ASP A 451 3.04 0.06 -16.72
N LYS A 452 2.92 -0.78 -17.76
CA LYS A 452 3.58 -0.56 -19.07
C LYS A 452 3.28 0.81 -19.70
N ASP A 453 2.05 1.29 -19.56
CA ASP A 453 1.58 2.55 -20.16
C ASP A 453 1.54 3.70 -19.13
N ILE A 454 1.98 3.46 -17.89
CA ILE A 454 2.08 4.47 -16.81
C ILE A 454 3.53 4.93 -16.71
N MET A 455 4.39 4.11 -16.14
CA MET A 455 5.81 4.42 -15.93
C MET A 455 6.75 3.28 -16.37
N ASN A 456 6.22 2.10 -16.64
CA ASN A 456 6.97 0.90 -17.06
C ASN A 456 8.14 0.57 -16.11
N ARG A 457 7.87 0.63 -14.80
CA ARG A 457 8.88 0.39 -13.77
C ARG A 457 9.35 -1.06 -13.76
N PRO A 458 10.60 -1.31 -13.38
CA PRO A 458 11.09 -2.67 -13.19
C PRO A 458 10.30 -3.42 -12.11
N VAL A 459 10.06 -4.70 -12.38
CA VAL A 459 9.47 -5.64 -11.44
C VAL A 459 10.53 -6.63 -10.98
N ASN A 460 10.64 -6.82 -9.69
CA ASN A 460 11.57 -7.77 -9.10
C ASN A 460 10.84 -8.85 -8.29
N TYR A 461 11.41 -10.04 -8.29
CA TYR A 461 11.13 -11.05 -7.30
C TYR A 461 12.40 -11.82 -6.95
N GLU A 462 12.83 -11.79 -5.69
CA GLU A 462 14.14 -12.31 -5.28
C GLU A 462 14.25 -13.84 -5.43
N ARG A 463 13.14 -14.58 -5.24
CA ARG A 463 13.10 -16.04 -5.43
C ARG A 463 12.89 -16.48 -6.89
N ALA A 464 12.70 -15.54 -7.81
CA ALA A 464 12.77 -15.85 -9.23
C ALA A 464 14.18 -16.28 -9.65
N GLN A 465 15.22 -15.82 -8.93
CA GLN A 465 16.61 -16.10 -9.29
C GLN A 465 16.90 -15.77 -10.76
N TRP A 466 17.05 -16.78 -11.63
CA TRP A 466 17.28 -16.62 -13.07
C TRP A 466 16.03 -16.84 -13.91
N GLU A 467 14.87 -17.05 -13.28
CA GLU A 467 13.62 -17.21 -14.02
C GLU A 467 13.12 -15.86 -14.58
N TRP A 468 12.23 -15.95 -15.55
CA TRP A 468 11.74 -14.83 -16.35
C TRP A 468 10.83 -13.85 -15.61
N ASN A 469 10.31 -14.23 -14.44
CA ASN A 469 9.36 -13.41 -13.67
C ASN A 469 10.05 -12.40 -12.74
N SER A 470 11.19 -11.87 -13.18
CA SER A 470 11.89 -10.73 -12.57
C SER A 470 12.72 -10.01 -13.65
N ASP A 471 12.67 -8.69 -13.65
CA ASP A 471 13.47 -7.86 -14.55
C ASP A 471 14.94 -7.71 -14.09
N MET A 472 15.21 -8.11 -12.86
CA MET A 472 16.53 -7.98 -12.22
C MET A 472 16.89 -9.24 -11.46
N TYR A 473 18.17 -9.59 -11.46
CA TYR A 473 18.68 -10.62 -10.56
C TYR A 473 19.05 -9.98 -9.22
N VAL A 474 18.32 -10.34 -8.19
CA VAL A 474 18.55 -9.87 -6.81
C VAL A 474 18.62 -11.07 -5.87
N PRO A 475 19.83 -11.57 -5.57
CA PRO A 475 19.97 -12.64 -4.57
C PRO A 475 19.74 -12.07 -3.18
N ALA A 476 18.79 -12.62 -2.43
CA ALA A 476 18.45 -12.16 -1.08
C ALA A 476 19.62 -12.33 -0.10
N ILE A 477 20.32 -13.47 -0.18
CA ILE A 477 21.54 -13.76 0.59
C ILE A 477 22.52 -14.42 -0.35
N SER A 478 23.33 -13.64 -1.04
CA SER A 478 24.53 -14.15 -1.70
C SER A 478 25.71 -13.90 -0.77
N GLY A 479 26.36 -14.97 -0.32
CA GLY A 479 27.63 -14.82 0.35
C GLY A 479 28.55 -13.95 -0.53
N CYS A 480 29.33 -13.06 0.05
CA CYS A 480 30.29 -12.16 -0.62
C CYS A 480 31.34 -12.84 -1.53
N ARG A 481 31.19 -14.12 -1.84
CA ARG A 481 32.12 -14.91 -2.65
C ARG A 481 32.01 -14.72 -4.16
N LEU A 482 30.99 -14.02 -4.67
CA LEU A 482 30.81 -13.84 -6.11
C LEU A 482 31.59 -12.65 -6.71
N ALA A 483 32.12 -11.76 -5.89
CA ALA A 483 32.93 -10.62 -6.37
C ALA A 483 34.44 -10.90 -6.51
N GLY A 484 34.93 -12.08 -6.19
CA GLY A 484 36.35 -12.41 -6.19
C GLY A 484 36.75 -13.85 -6.55
N GLY A 485 35.88 -14.66 -7.07
CA GLY A 485 36.10 -16.07 -7.35
C GLY A 485 36.28 -16.37 -8.83
N ASN A 486 37.45 -16.89 -9.19
CA ASN A 486 37.76 -17.47 -10.50
C ASN A 486 36.64 -18.41 -10.98
N GLY A 487 36.18 -18.16 -12.20
CA GLY A 487 35.22 -19.01 -12.88
C GLY A 487 35.66 -20.48 -12.89
N GLN A 488 34.93 -21.30 -12.18
CA GLN A 488 34.77 -22.71 -12.49
C GLN A 488 33.28 -22.99 -12.55
N THR A 489 32.79 -23.06 -13.77
CA THR A 489 31.56 -23.73 -14.17
C THR A 489 31.52 -25.11 -13.52
N ARG A 490 30.53 -25.39 -12.71
CA ARG A 490 30.05 -26.76 -12.51
C ARG A 490 28.76 -26.94 -13.30
N GLN A 491 28.83 -27.97 -14.13
CA GLN A 491 27.76 -28.55 -14.95
C GLN A 491 26.56 -28.96 -14.09
#